data_1b1ecfcf6a0f17cdb880601381acdb8a
#
_entry.id   1b1ecfcf6a0f17cdb880601381acdb8a
#
_cell.length_a   1.000
_cell.length_b   1.000
_cell.length_c   1.000
_cell.angle_alpha   90.00
_cell.angle_beta   90.00
_cell.angle_gamma   90.00
#
_symmetry.space_group_name_H-M   'P 1'
#
loop_
_entity.id
_entity.type
_entity.pdbx_description
1 polymer ?
#
loop_
_entity_poly.entity_id
_entity_poly.type
_entity_poly.pdbx_seq_one_letter_code
_entity_poly.pdbx_strand_id
1 'polypeptide(L)'
;VLCPGSRNAPLAFALEAADAAGRIRLHLRVDERTAGFLAIGLAVSSGRPVPVVMTSGTAVANLGPAVLEANYARQPLIVLSANRPYEMLGSGANQTVEQFGLFGSQVRAAISLGLAEREDGYRRQNSVWRAAVCRVLAAARGTRSGNAGPVHFDIPLREPLVPDAVPGECAPDGRSGEKPWTATQYATLDVPLEIDLSPDTVVVSGHGAGHRPELADLPTVAEPTAPMHGPALHPLALSLLRPRQAIITGRPTLHRQVSKVLSDPDVTVFALTTGPRWPDVSGNVVGTGTRAIVSGAPRPEWLTHCREVNAKAHSVVRDELTQHPKPTGLHVAAVVMDALHEGDQLLLGASNPVRDAALVAHPKPGVKVLSNRGVAGIDGTVSTAVGAALSHPGRTIALIGDLTFLHDASGLLIGPGEPRPADLTIVVANDDGGGIFELLEQGDPQYAGVFERVFGTPHGMDLAALCAAYRIPHRQVDPGELAAELRCRDQGIRVLEVATERSGLRELHAAVRAGIGQ
;
A
#
# COMPACT_ATOMS: atom_id res chain seq x y z
N VAL A 1 -1.97 8.29 -15.03
CA VAL A 1 -3.42 8.36 -14.80
C VAL A 1 -3.89 9.79 -15.09
N LEU A 2 -5.03 9.95 -15.73
CA LEU A 2 -5.61 11.26 -16.08
C LEU A 2 -7.03 11.37 -15.56
N CYS A 3 -7.33 12.48 -14.86
CA CYS A 3 -8.69 12.91 -14.57
C CYS A 3 -9.04 14.09 -15.48
N PRO A 4 -10.14 14.01 -16.26
CA PRO A 4 -10.48 15.04 -17.24
C PRO A 4 -10.89 16.35 -16.58
N GLY A 5 -10.51 17.46 -17.19
CA GLY A 5 -10.91 18.81 -16.77
C GLY A 5 -10.50 19.86 -17.79
N SER A 6 -11.12 21.03 -17.73
CA SER A 6 -10.86 22.09 -18.72
C SER A 6 -9.42 22.63 -18.64
N ARG A 7 -8.93 22.93 -17.42
CA ARG A 7 -7.60 23.56 -17.27
C ARG A 7 -6.44 22.64 -17.66
N ASN A 8 -6.59 21.31 -17.51
CA ASN A 8 -5.56 20.37 -17.90
C ASN A 8 -5.72 19.85 -19.35
N ALA A 9 -6.60 20.43 -20.17
CA ALA A 9 -6.80 20.00 -21.56
C ALA A 9 -5.50 19.95 -22.37
N PRO A 10 -4.54 20.91 -22.30
CA PRO A 10 -3.30 20.81 -23.03
C PRO A 10 -2.49 19.54 -22.69
N LEU A 11 -2.50 19.15 -21.40
CA LEU A 11 -1.85 17.93 -20.94
C LEU A 11 -2.61 16.68 -21.42
N ALA A 12 -3.94 16.71 -21.40
CA ALA A 12 -4.78 15.61 -21.84
C ALA A 12 -4.55 15.29 -23.32
N PHE A 13 -4.53 16.29 -24.21
CA PHE A 13 -4.23 16.09 -25.63
C PHE A 13 -2.82 15.54 -25.86
N ALA A 14 -1.82 16.05 -25.13
CA ALA A 14 -0.45 15.55 -25.25
C ALA A 14 -0.31 14.09 -24.74
N LEU A 15 -1.01 13.72 -23.68
CA LEU A 15 -1.01 12.37 -23.13
C LEU A 15 -1.72 11.39 -24.06
N GLU A 16 -2.85 11.78 -24.65
CA GLU A 16 -3.55 10.97 -25.65
C GLU A 16 -2.67 10.69 -26.86
N ALA A 17 -1.99 11.72 -27.41
CA ALA A 17 -1.06 11.55 -28.50
C ALA A 17 0.11 10.61 -28.15
N ALA A 18 0.61 10.68 -26.92
CA ALA A 18 1.68 9.79 -26.45
C ALA A 18 1.21 8.34 -26.24
N ASP A 19 -0.04 8.14 -25.81
CA ASP A 19 -0.66 6.81 -25.67
C ASP A 19 -0.90 6.18 -27.05
N ALA A 20 -1.49 6.94 -27.98
CA ALA A 20 -1.70 6.52 -29.36
C ALA A 20 -0.39 6.11 -30.07
N ALA A 21 0.72 6.79 -29.74
CA ALA A 21 2.05 6.45 -30.22
C ALA A 21 2.73 5.29 -29.46
N GLY A 22 2.07 4.69 -28.47
CA GLY A 22 2.58 3.57 -27.66
C GLY A 22 3.72 3.94 -26.71
N ARG A 23 3.97 5.23 -26.45
CA ARG A 23 5.04 5.70 -25.56
C ARG A 23 4.69 5.60 -24.07
N ILE A 24 3.42 5.69 -23.75
CA ILE A 24 2.86 5.52 -22.42
C ILE A 24 1.64 4.61 -22.48
N ARG A 25 1.12 4.20 -21.34
CA ARG A 25 -0.23 3.62 -21.21
C ARG A 25 -1.06 4.58 -20.39
N LEU A 26 -2.09 5.15 -21.00
CA LEU A 26 -2.98 6.09 -20.35
C LEU A 26 -4.12 5.34 -19.63
N HIS A 27 -4.53 5.84 -18.47
CA HIS A 27 -5.68 5.37 -17.70
C HIS A 27 -6.54 6.56 -17.30
N LEU A 28 -7.80 6.61 -17.75
CA LEU A 28 -8.72 7.67 -17.38
C LEU A 28 -9.55 7.28 -16.16
N ARG A 29 -9.74 8.23 -15.25
CA ARG A 29 -10.62 8.10 -14.10
C ARG A 29 -11.38 9.40 -13.87
N VAL A 30 -12.62 9.30 -13.38
CA VAL A 30 -13.45 10.49 -13.13
C VAL A 30 -13.35 11.00 -11.68
N ASP A 31 -12.88 10.17 -10.77
CA ASP A 31 -12.71 10.46 -9.35
C ASP A 31 -11.21 10.52 -9.04
N GLU A 32 -10.72 11.68 -8.65
CA GLU A 32 -9.29 11.92 -8.39
C GLU A 32 -8.78 11.12 -7.19
N ARG A 33 -9.61 10.84 -6.20
CA ARG A 33 -9.24 9.97 -5.08
C ARG A 33 -8.92 8.57 -5.58
N THR A 34 -9.79 7.98 -6.39
CA THR A 34 -9.56 6.65 -6.98
C THR A 34 -8.38 6.66 -7.94
N ALA A 35 -8.18 7.74 -8.69
CA ALA A 35 -7.03 7.93 -9.58
C ALA A 35 -5.70 7.91 -8.82
N GLY A 36 -5.64 8.59 -7.67
CA GLY A 36 -4.47 8.60 -6.80
C GLY A 36 -4.10 7.21 -6.29
N PHE A 37 -5.07 6.44 -5.82
CA PHE A 37 -4.85 5.08 -5.34
C PHE A 37 -4.60 4.07 -6.46
N LEU A 38 -5.21 4.24 -7.62
CA LEU A 38 -4.85 3.49 -8.82
C LEU A 38 -3.36 3.68 -9.16
N ALA A 39 -2.88 4.93 -9.11
CA ALA A 39 -1.48 5.24 -9.36
C ALA A 39 -0.55 4.62 -8.30
N ILE A 40 -0.96 4.56 -7.02
CA ILE A 40 -0.23 3.83 -5.98
C ILE A 40 -0.15 2.33 -6.33
N GLY A 41 -1.25 1.72 -6.73
CA GLY A 41 -1.27 0.32 -7.14
C GLY A 41 -0.34 0.03 -8.31
N LEU A 42 -0.38 0.88 -9.34
CA LEU A 42 0.54 0.82 -10.48
C LEU A 42 2.00 0.98 -10.02
N ALA A 43 2.28 1.93 -9.11
CA ALA A 43 3.63 2.20 -8.64
C ALA A 43 4.21 1.06 -7.78
N VAL A 44 3.45 0.55 -6.80
CA VAL A 44 3.92 -0.50 -5.88
C VAL A 44 4.10 -1.85 -6.59
N SER A 45 3.29 -2.11 -7.61
CA SER A 45 3.40 -3.34 -8.39
C SER A 45 4.55 -3.28 -9.39
N SER A 46 4.69 -2.16 -10.12
CA SER A 46 5.74 -2.00 -11.17
C SER A 46 7.09 -1.52 -10.63
N GLY A 47 7.15 -0.93 -9.43
CA GLY A 47 8.35 -0.24 -8.90
C GLY A 47 8.69 1.08 -9.63
N ARG A 48 7.76 1.65 -10.41
CA ARG A 48 7.97 2.85 -11.23
C ARG A 48 7.21 4.05 -10.68
N PRO A 49 7.73 5.28 -10.82
CA PRO A 49 6.96 6.49 -10.56
C PRO A 49 5.74 6.59 -11.47
N VAL A 50 4.59 6.92 -10.91
CA VAL A 50 3.33 7.05 -11.66
C VAL A 50 2.78 8.46 -11.51
N PRO A 51 2.59 9.20 -12.63
CA PRO A 51 1.95 10.50 -12.62
C PRO A 51 0.42 10.40 -12.59
N VAL A 52 -0.20 11.29 -11.80
CA VAL A 52 -1.65 11.55 -11.82
C VAL A 52 -1.85 12.98 -12.25
N VAL A 53 -2.59 13.17 -13.33
CA VAL A 53 -2.85 14.47 -13.95
C VAL A 53 -4.30 14.86 -13.70
N MET A 54 -4.52 16.05 -13.18
CA MET A 54 -5.87 16.58 -12.91
C MET A 54 -5.95 18.09 -13.13
N THR A 55 -7.16 18.58 -13.12
CA THR A 55 -7.45 20.02 -13.15
C THR A 55 -7.15 20.67 -11.78
N SER A 56 -7.43 21.95 -11.63
CA SER A 56 -7.21 22.72 -10.41
C SER A 56 -8.34 22.57 -9.39
N GLY A 57 -8.16 23.12 -8.21
CA GLY A 57 -9.18 23.21 -7.19
C GLY A 57 -9.33 21.95 -6.36
N THR A 58 -10.56 21.53 -6.09
CA THR A 58 -10.86 20.32 -5.28
C THR A 58 -10.32 19.04 -5.87
N ALA A 59 -10.11 18.97 -7.19
CA ALA A 59 -9.45 17.86 -7.85
C ALA A 59 -8.07 17.55 -7.23
N VAL A 60 -7.29 18.60 -6.96
CA VAL A 60 -5.97 18.45 -6.31
C VAL A 60 -6.13 18.01 -4.85
N ALA A 61 -7.08 18.59 -4.13
CA ALA A 61 -7.34 18.27 -2.72
C ALA A 61 -7.76 16.79 -2.52
N ASN A 62 -8.52 16.22 -3.45
CA ASN A 62 -8.95 14.82 -3.42
C ASN A 62 -7.78 13.81 -3.48
N LEU A 63 -6.59 14.23 -3.88
CA LEU A 63 -5.39 13.38 -3.80
C LEU A 63 -4.78 13.32 -2.39
N GLY A 64 -5.26 14.09 -1.44
CA GLY A 64 -4.74 14.13 -0.06
C GLY A 64 -4.51 12.76 0.56
N PRO A 65 -5.52 11.86 0.62
CA PRO A 65 -5.36 10.52 1.16
C PRO A 65 -4.28 9.70 0.44
N ALA A 66 -4.26 9.73 -0.89
CA ALA A 66 -3.25 9.01 -1.69
C ALA A 66 -1.83 9.56 -1.47
N VAL A 67 -1.68 10.89 -1.34
CA VAL A 67 -0.40 11.52 -1.05
C VAL A 67 0.10 11.13 0.34
N LEU A 68 -0.78 11.09 1.35
CA LEU A 68 -0.43 10.61 2.69
C LEU A 68 0.03 9.15 2.66
N GLU A 69 -0.75 8.27 2.04
CA GLU A 69 -0.38 6.86 1.90
C GLU A 69 0.97 6.71 1.18
N ALA A 70 1.15 7.37 0.04
CA ALA A 70 2.40 7.33 -0.73
C ALA A 70 3.60 7.86 0.07
N ASN A 71 3.41 8.91 0.88
CA ASN A 71 4.47 9.47 1.72
C ASN A 71 4.99 8.43 2.73
N TYR A 72 4.09 7.84 3.49
CA TYR A 72 4.45 6.93 4.57
C TYR A 72 4.80 5.51 4.07
N ALA A 73 4.25 5.09 2.91
CA ALA A 73 4.63 3.86 2.22
C ALA A 73 5.86 4.04 1.30
N ARG A 74 6.43 5.26 1.19
CA ARG A 74 7.56 5.59 0.32
C ARG A 74 7.32 5.25 -1.16
N GLN A 75 6.08 5.44 -1.65
CA GLN A 75 5.74 5.17 -3.03
C GLN A 75 5.94 6.42 -3.90
N PRO A 76 6.55 6.29 -5.09
CA PRO A 76 6.86 7.41 -5.96
C PRO A 76 5.64 7.87 -6.76
N LEU A 77 4.73 8.61 -6.13
CA LEU A 77 3.57 9.23 -6.75
C LEU A 77 3.93 10.63 -7.28
N ILE A 78 3.54 10.98 -8.51
CA ILE A 78 3.77 12.30 -9.07
C ILE A 78 2.43 12.98 -9.29
N VAL A 79 2.11 13.98 -8.47
CA VAL A 79 0.92 14.82 -8.65
C VAL A 79 1.23 15.88 -9.69
N LEU A 80 0.53 15.87 -10.82
CA LEU A 80 0.60 16.86 -11.89
C LEU A 80 -0.70 17.68 -11.89
N SER A 81 -0.72 18.79 -11.18
CA SER A 81 -1.90 19.65 -11.10
C SER A 81 -1.84 20.78 -12.14
N ALA A 82 -2.88 20.89 -12.97
CA ALA A 82 -3.04 22.09 -13.78
C ALA A 82 -3.51 23.27 -12.91
N ASN A 83 -2.93 24.44 -13.12
CA ASN A 83 -3.26 25.65 -12.35
C ASN A 83 -3.62 26.80 -13.27
N ARG A 84 -4.27 27.83 -12.69
CA ARG A 84 -4.42 29.14 -13.34
C ARG A 84 -3.07 29.84 -13.43
N PRO A 85 -2.89 30.71 -14.43
CA PRO A 85 -1.72 31.56 -14.45
C PRO A 85 -1.73 32.50 -13.24
N TYR A 86 -0.53 32.94 -12.84
CA TYR A 86 -0.33 33.68 -11.59
C TYR A 86 -1.17 34.98 -11.47
N GLU A 87 -1.48 35.63 -12.57
CA GLU A 87 -2.33 36.84 -12.59
C GLU A 87 -3.79 36.59 -12.18
N MET A 88 -4.22 35.34 -12.18
CA MET A 88 -5.55 34.93 -11.74
C MET A 88 -5.58 34.40 -10.30
N LEU A 89 -4.44 34.17 -9.68
CA LEU A 89 -4.38 33.69 -8.30
C LEU A 89 -4.79 34.81 -7.34
N GLY A 90 -5.62 34.48 -6.34
CA GLY A 90 -6.14 35.43 -5.38
C GLY A 90 -7.19 36.43 -5.92
N SER A 91 -7.55 36.33 -7.22
CA SER A 91 -8.52 37.25 -7.87
C SER A 91 -9.98 36.84 -7.68
N GLY A 92 -10.27 35.69 -7.07
CA GLY A 92 -11.63 35.14 -7.01
C GLY A 92 -12.06 34.45 -8.32
N ALA A 93 -11.14 34.19 -9.24
CA ALA A 93 -11.44 33.45 -10.47
C ALA A 93 -11.99 32.06 -10.19
N ASN A 94 -12.91 31.59 -11.05
CA ASN A 94 -13.60 30.34 -10.89
C ASN A 94 -12.62 29.15 -10.73
N GLN A 95 -12.86 28.27 -9.74
CA GLN A 95 -12.08 27.07 -9.46
C GLN A 95 -10.58 27.36 -9.23
N THR A 96 -10.27 28.49 -8.61
CA THR A 96 -8.90 28.91 -8.29
C THR A 96 -8.67 28.78 -6.80
N VAL A 97 -7.61 28.10 -6.42
CA VAL A 97 -7.18 27.91 -5.03
C VAL A 97 -5.65 28.02 -4.96
N GLU A 98 -5.12 28.28 -3.78
CA GLU A 98 -3.68 28.17 -3.51
C GLU A 98 -3.27 26.70 -3.43
N GLN A 99 -3.06 26.08 -4.60
CA GLN A 99 -2.76 24.66 -4.66
C GLN A 99 -1.26 24.34 -4.55
N PHE A 100 -0.39 25.31 -4.90
CA PHE A 100 1.04 25.12 -4.64
C PHE A 100 1.30 25.11 -3.13
N GLY A 101 1.89 24.02 -2.64
CA GLY A 101 2.09 23.82 -1.20
C GLY A 101 0.94 23.15 -0.46
N LEU A 102 -0.18 22.83 -1.12
CA LEU A 102 -1.36 22.17 -0.51
C LEU A 102 -0.99 20.90 0.27
N PHE A 103 0.00 20.14 -0.17
CA PHE A 103 0.44 18.92 0.49
C PHE A 103 1.52 19.14 1.55
N GLY A 104 2.01 20.37 1.74
CA GLY A 104 2.97 20.74 2.78
C GLY A 104 4.16 19.80 2.86
N SER A 105 4.45 19.30 4.05
CA SER A 105 5.55 18.37 4.33
C SER A 105 5.31 16.92 3.85
N GLN A 106 4.16 16.63 3.25
CA GLN A 106 3.82 15.27 2.82
C GLN A 106 4.45 14.89 1.48
N VAL A 107 5.03 15.85 0.76
CA VAL A 107 5.73 15.61 -0.51
C VAL A 107 7.25 15.77 -0.37
N ARG A 108 8.02 15.03 -1.21
CA ARG A 108 9.49 15.12 -1.25
C ARG A 108 9.99 16.39 -1.95
N ALA A 109 9.19 16.91 -2.87
CA ALA A 109 9.44 18.17 -3.56
C ALA A 109 8.12 18.72 -4.09
N ALA A 110 8.01 20.04 -4.13
CA ALA A 110 6.98 20.75 -4.86
C ALA A 110 7.67 21.73 -5.83
N ILE A 111 7.28 21.71 -7.11
CA ILE A 111 7.80 22.59 -8.14
C ILE A 111 6.62 23.19 -8.91
N SER A 112 6.58 24.52 -9.03
CA SER A 112 5.68 25.20 -9.97
C SER A 112 6.47 25.60 -11.21
N LEU A 113 5.93 25.28 -12.40
CA LEU A 113 6.52 25.68 -13.66
C LEU A 113 6.16 27.12 -14.03
N GLY A 114 6.99 27.74 -14.88
CA GLY A 114 6.60 28.95 -15.59
C GLY A 114 5.53 28.68 -16.64
N LEU A 115 4.77 29.70 -17.01
CA LEU A 115 3.82 29.62 -18.13
C LEU A 115 4.54 29.25 -19.42
N ALA A 116 3.83 28.52 -20.28
CA ALA A 116 4.35 28.21 -21.61
C ALA A 116 4.56 29.49 -22.42
N GLU A 117 5.75 29.64 -22.97
CA GLU A 117 6.11 30.74 -23.86
C GLU A 117 5.84 30.35 -25.31
N ARG A 118 5.37 31.32 -26.09
CA ARG A 118 5.27 31.22 -27.55
C ARG A 118 6.56 31.80 -28.16
N GLU A 119 6.90 31.38 -29.37
CA GLU A 119 8.04 31.87 -30.16
C GLU A 119 9.42 31.34 -29.73
N ASP A 120 10.49 32.07 -30.01
CA ASP A 120 11.88 31.61 -29.89
C ASP A 120 12.34 31.16 -28.50
N GLY A 121 11.58 31.52 -27.46
CA GLY A 121 11.86 31.12 -26.07
C GLY A 121 11.60 29.63 -25.77
N TYR A 122 10.79 28.95 -26.57
CA TYR A 122 10.32 27.58 -26.27
C TYR A 122 11.46 26.55 -26.09
N ARG A 123 12.56 26.65 -26.84
CA ARG A 123 13.69 25.72 -26.73
C ARG A 123 14.38 25.83 -25.39
N ARG A 124 14.60 27.04 -24.89
CA ARG A 124 15.18 27.28 -23.58
C ARG A 124 14.23 26.82 -22.49
N GLN A 125 12.97 27.15 -22.59
CA GLN A 125 11.94 26.74 -21.63
C GLN A 125 11.77 25.23 -21.59
N ASN A 126 11.77 24.54 -22.75
CA ASN A 126 11.77 23.07 -22.82
C ASN A 126 12.95 22.46 -22.05
N SER A 127 14.15 23.04 -22.16
CA SER A 127 15.33 22.60 -21.39
C SER A 127 15.12 22.74 -19.89
N VAL A 128 14.55 23.87 -19.44
CA VAL A 128 14.25 24.14 -18.02
C VAL A 128 13.18 23.15 -17.50
N TRP A 129 12.12 22.92 -18.27
CA TRP A 129 11.04 22.01 -17.89
C TRP A 129 11.54 20.56 -17.80
N ARG A 130 12.33 20.09 -18.77
CA ARG A 130 12.93 18.74 -18.72
C ARG A 130 13.87 18.58 -17.53
N ALA A 131 14.65 19.59 -17.19
CA ALA A 131 15.48 19.58 -16.00
C ALA A 131 14.64 19.56 -14.71
N ALA A 132 13.51 20.26 -14.67
CA ALA A 132 12.55 20.21 -13.56
C ALA A 132 11.94 18.80 -13.41
N VAL A 133 11.53 18.17 -14.52
CA VAL A 133 11.04 16.78 -14.52
C VAL A 133 12.11 15.82 -13.96
N CYS A 134 13.38 15.97 -14.35
CA CYS A 134 14.46 15.14 -13.81
C CYS A 134 14.61 15.32 -12.28
N ARG A 135 14.51 16.56 -11.77
CA ARG A 135 14.56 16.83 -10.32
C ARG A 135 13.38 16.20 -9.58
N VAL A 136 12.15 16.32 -10.13
CA VAL A 136 10.94 15.73 -9.56
C VAL A 136 11.05 14.20 -9.54
N LEU A 137 11.49 13.58 -10.63
CA LEU A 137 11.69 12.13 -10.71
C LEU A 137 12.75 11.64 -9.72
N ALA A 138 13.86 12.37 -9.59
CA ALA A 138 14.91 12.05 -8.62
C ALA A 138 14.40 12.13 -7.17
N ALA A 139 13.59 13.14 -6.86
CA ALA A 139 12.97 13.30 -5.55
C ALA A 139 11.94 12.19 -5.29
N ALA A 140 11.06 11.91 -6.25
CA ALA A 140 10.05 10.84 -6.13
C ALA A 140 10.68 9.47 -5.87
N ARG A 141 11.75 9.15 -6.58
CA ARG A 141 12.50 7.90 -6.41
C ARG A 141 13.39 7.89 -5.17
N GLY A 142 13.59 9.02 -4.51
CA GLY A 142 14.56 9.13 -3.42
C GLY A 142 15.99 8.87 -3.86
N THR A 143 16.31 9.11 -5.14
CA THR A 143 17.61 8.76 -5.74
C THR A 143 18.79 9.36 -4.98
N ARG A 144 18.64 10.56 -4.42
CA ARG A 144 19.68 11.25 -3.66
C ARG A 144 19.49 11.24 -2.15
N SER A 145 18.29 10.86 -1.67
CA SER A 145 17.94 10.93 -0.24
C SER A 145 17.73 9.57 0.42
N GLY A 146 17.67 8.48 -0.36
CA GLY A 146 17.22 7.18 0.15
C GLY A 146 15.77 7.15 0.60
N ASN A 147 15.00 8.23 0.33
CA ASN A 147 13.65 8.42 0.83
C ASN A 147 12.68 8.71 -0.32
N ALA A 148 12.25 7.67 -1.02
CA ALA A 148 11.22 7.78 -2.06
C ALA A 148 9.89 8.31 -1.49
N GLY A 149 9.02 8.84 -2.35
CA GLY A 149 7.70 9.30 -1.93
C GLY A 149 7.05 10.24 -2.96
N PRO A 150 5.89 10.80 -2.63
CA PRO A 150 5.16 11.65 -3.53
C PRO A 150 5.85 13.00 -3.78
N VAL A 151 5.58 13.57 -4.95
CA VAL A 151 6.02 14.90 -5.36
C VAL A 151 4.86 15.66 -5.98
N HIS A 152 4.88 16.99 -5.91
CA HIS A 152 3.88 17.85 -6.50
C HIS A 152 4.50 18.72 -7.60
N PHE A 153 3.92 18.65 -8.78
CA PHE A 153 4.34 19.38 -9.97
C PHE A 153 3.17 20.25 -10.43
N ASP A 154 3.19 21.52 -10.07
CA ASP A 154 2.15 22.49 -10.36
C ASP A 154 2.41 23.17 -11.70
N ILE A 155 1.43 23.12 -12.62
CA ILE A 155 1.59 23.53 -14.01
C ILE A 155 0.57 24.62 -14.32
N PRO A 156 0.97 25.91 -14.27
CA PRO A 156 0.11 27.01 -14.68
C PRO A 156 -0.09 27.00 -16.20
N LEU A 157 -1.34 27.08 -16.63
CA LEU A 157 -1.73 27.05 -18.03
C LEU A 157 -2.64 28.25 -18.34
N ARG A 158 -2.33 28.95 -19.42
CA ARG A 158 -3.09 30.11 -19.94
C ARG A 158 -3.85 29.72 -21.19
N GLU A 159 -4.98 30.38 -21.44
CA GLU A 159 -5.73 30.20 -22.68
C GLU A 159 -4.93 30.70 -23.91
N PRO A 160 -5.15 30.07 -25.08
CA PRO A 160 -6.08 28.98 -25.36
C PRO A 160 -5.61 27.64 -24.80
N LEU A 161 -6.57 26.83 -24.27
CA LEU A 161 -6.29 25.53 -23.64
C LEU A 161 -6.47 24.34 -24.62
N VAL A 162 -6.99 24.63 -25.80
CA VAL A 162 -7.19 23.62 -26.83
C VAL A 162 -6.33 23.97 -28.06
N PRO A 163 -5.78 22.99 -28.74
CA PRO A 163 -4.99 23.22 -29.96
C PRO A 163 -5.90 23.54 -31.14
N ASP A 164 -5.38 24.25 -32.15
CA ASP A 164 -6.10 24.57 -33.39
C ASP A 164 -6.42 23.30 -34.21
N ALA A 165 -5.62 22.24 -34.03
CA ALA A 165 -5.85 20.91 -34.60
C ALA A 165 -5.43 19.83 -33.60
N VAL A 166 -6.03 18.64 -33.68
CA VAL A 166 -5.64 17.52 -32.82
C VAL A 166 -4.13 17.28 -33.00
N PRO A 167 -3.32 17.35 -31.94
CA PRO A 167 -1.89 17.16 -32.07
C PRO A 167 -1.56 15.76 -32.60
N GLY A 168 -0.82 15.69 -33.71
CA GLY A 168 0.01 14.53 -33.94
C GLY A 168 1.17 14.52 -32.93
N GLU A 169 1.89 13.42 -32.83
CA GLU A 169 3.04 13.35 -31.95
C GLU A 169 4.15 14.32 -32.42
N CYS A 170 4.30 15.42 -31.70
CA CYS A 170 5.35 16.43 -31.90
C CYS A 170 6.11 16.66 -30.60
N ALA A 171 6.64 15.61 -29.98
CA ALA A 171 7.58 15.80 -28.88
C ALA A 171 8.90 16.31 -29.44
N PRO A 172 9.44 17.45 -28.96
CA PRO A 172 10.77 17.89 -29.35
C PRO A 172 11.79 16.81 -29.04
N ASP A 173 12.81 16.67 -29.88
CA ASP A 173 13.87 15.70 -29.70
C ASP A 173 14.47 15.77 -28.29
N GLY A 174 14.73 14.60 -27.72
CA GLY A 174 15.47 14.44 -26.49
C GLY A 174 16.95 14.67 -26.67
N ARG A 175 17.75 14.24 -25.70
CA ARG A 175 19.21 14.18 -25.89
C ARG A 175 19.54 13.01 -26.82
N SER A 176 20.56 13.21 -27.65
CA SER A 176 21.09 12.19 -28.57
C SER A 176 21.33 10.85 -27.83
N GLY A 177 20.89 9.75 -28.45
CA GLY A 177 21.01 8.40 -27.91
C GLY A 177 20.10 8.12 -26.71
N GLU A 178 18.92 8.73 -26.64
CA GLU A 178 17.89 8.55 -25.59
C GLU A 178 18.40 8.79 -24.16
N LYS A 179 19.48 9.54 -24.01
CA LYS A 179 20.06 9.86 -22.71
C LYS A 179 19.08 10.72 -21.88
N PRO A 180 19.01 10.52 -20.55
CA PRO A 180 18.21 11.37 -19.70
C PRO A 180 18.71 12.81 -19.78
N TRP A 181 17.78 13.79 -19.65
CA TRP A 181 18.15 15.20 -19.67
C TRP A 181 19.16 15.57 -18.60
N THR A 182 18.96 15.03 -17.39
CA THR A 182 19.94 15.05 -16.30
C THR A 182 20.10 13.62 -15.77
N ALA A 183 21.28 13.04 -15.91
CA ALA A 183 21.58 11.77 -15.29
C ALA A 183 21.80 11.96 -13.79
N THR A 184 21.14 11.14 -12.97
CA THR A 184 21.32 11.12 -11.52
C THR A 184 21.80 9.75 -11.07
N GLN A 185 22.77 9.73 -10.18
CA GLN A 185 23.24 8.51 -9.53
C GLN A 185 22.55 8.35 -8.17
N TYR A 186 22.28 7.10 -7.79
CA TYR A 186 21.77 6.80 -6.45
C TYR A 186 22.84 7.12 -5.41
N ALA A 187 22.44 7.91 -4.42
CA ALA A 187 23.25 8.06 -3.21
C ALA A 187 22.96 6.87 -2.31
N THR A 188 23.95 6.03 -2.08
CA THR A 188 23.84 4.92 -1.14
C THR A 188 24.36 5.39 0.20
N LEU A 189 23.50 5.41 1.20
CA LEU A 189 23.90 5.60 2.57
C LEU A 189 24.33 4.23 3.12
N ASP A 190 25.59 4.09 3.49
CA ASP A 190 26.10 2.90 4.17
C ASP A 190 26.60 3.30 5.57
N VAL A 191 25.75 3.02 6.56
CA VAL A 191 26.03 3.26 7.99
C VAL A 191 25.87 1.92 8.69
N PRO A 192 26.93 1.11 8.79
CA PRO A 192 26.87 -0.16 9.48
C PRO A 192 26.65 0.04 10.98
N LEU A 193 25.93 -0.90 11.59
CA LEU A 193 25.71 -0.99 13.03
C LEU A 193 26.26 -2.32 13.52
N GLU A 194 27.17 -2.30 14.47
CA GLU A 194 27.68 -3.52 15.10
C GLU A 194 26.63 -4.09 16.07
N ILE A 195 26.31 -5.38 15.92
CA ILE A 195 25.33 -6.06 16.76
C ILE A 195 25.89 -7.43 17.15
N ASP A 196 26.02 -7.66 18.46
CA ASP A 196 26.31 -8.99 19.00
C ASP A 196 25.03 -9.83 19.04
N LEU A 197 25.05 -11.02 18.43
CA LEU A 197 23.92 -11.95 18.37
C LEU A 197 23.91 -12.98 19.51
N SER A 198 24.84 -12.90 20.46
CA SER A 198 24.88 -13.80 21.62
C SER A 198 23.66 -13.68 22.56
N PRO A 199 23.04 -12.50 22.74
CA PRO A 199 21.77 -12.39 23.47
C PRO A 199 20.61 -13.09 22.73
N ASP A 200 19.58 -13.51 23.47
CA ASP A 200 18.34 -14.04 22.89
C ASP A 200 17.65 -12.98 22.04
N THR A 201 17.85 -13.09 20.74
CA THR A 201 17.49 -12.07 19.75
C THR A 201 16.28 -12.51 18.92
N VAL A 202 15.37 -11.56 18.65
CA VAL A 202 14.29 -11.70 17.66
C VAL A 202 14.40 -10.59 16.63
N VAL A 203 14.05 -10.90 15.38
CA VAL A 203 13.90 -9.88 14.32
C VAL A 203 12.42 -9.55 14.16
N VAL A 204 12.11 -8.27 14.07
CA VAL A 204 10.77 -7.76 13.77
C VAL A 204 10.82 -7.08 12.41
N SER A 205 10.24 -7.75 11.41
CA SER A 205 10.23 -7.30 10.02
C SER A 205 8.87 -6.66 9.68
N GLY A 206 8.85 -5.35 9.53
CA GLY A 206 7.68 -4.55 9.20
C GLY A 206 7.68 -4.07 7.75
N HIS A 207 6.61 -3.38 7.35
CA HIS A 207 6.47 -2.86 5.99
C HIS A 207 7.68 -2.03 5.54
N GLY A 208 8.18 -2.29 4.34
CA GLY A 208 9.34 -1.59 3.76
C GLY A 208 10.70 -2.01 4.31
N ALA A 209 10.79 -3.17 4.96
CA ALA A 209 12.01 -3.66 5.61
C ALA A 209 13.21 -3.86 4.66
N GLY A 210 12.98 -4.21 3.40
CA GLY A 210 14.06 -4.65 2.52
C GLY A 210 14.66 -6.00 2.95
N HIS A 211 15.43 -6.63 2.08
CA HIS A 211 16.08 -7.91 2.38
C HIS A 211 17.34 -7.71 3.21
N ARG A 212 17.55 -8.57 4.25
CA ARG A 212 18.66 -8.50 5.23
C ARG A 212 19.27 -9.89 5.41
N PRO A 213 20.18 -10.32 4.53
CA PRO A 213 20.78 -11.65 4.60
C PRO A 213 21.62 -11.86 5.86
N GLU A 214 22.14 -10.79 6.44
CA GLU A 214 22.91 -10.80 7.68
C GLU A 214 22.08 -11.24 8.92
N LEU A 215 20.74 -11.31 8.79
CA LEU A 215 19.81 -11.73 9.85
C LEU A 215 19.21 -13.13 9.60
N ALA A 216 19.73 -13.89 8.64
CA ALA A 216 19.13 -15.14 8.17
C ALA A 216 19.01 -16.24 9.24
N ASP A 217 19.82 -16.20 10.28
CA ASP A 217 19.83 -17.21 11.34
C ASP A 217 18.90 -16.84 12.52
N LEU A 218 18.25 -15.67 12.49
CA LEU A 218 17.49 -15.16 13.62
C LEU A 218 15.99 -15.41 13.48
N PRO A 219 15.30 -15.85 14.56
CA PRO A 219 13.85 -15.97 14.57
C PRO A 219 13.19 -14.65 14.18
N THR A 220 12.34 -14.67 13.15
CA THR A 220 11.78 -13.47 12.54
C THR A 220 10.26 -13.47 12.62
N VAL A 221 9.69 -12.44 13.24
CA VAL A 221 8.28 -12.07 13.11
C VAL A 221 8.14 -11.10 11.96
N ALA A 222 7.55 -11.54 10.85
CA ALA A 222 7.34 -10.71 9.68
C ALA A 222 5.87 -10.35 9.49
N GLU A 223 5.58 -9.07 9.24
CA GLU A 223 4.27 -8.66 8.73
C GLU A 223 4.07 -9.16 7.29
N PRO A 224 2.84 -9.41 6.80
CA PRO A 224 2.60 -10.02 5.49
C PRO A 224 3.26 -9.32 4.30
N THR A 225 3.47 -8.01 4.38
CA THR A 225 4.14 -7.20 3.34
C THR A 225 5.64 -7.09 3.51
N ALA A 226 6.20 -7.75 4.51
CA ALA A 226 7.62 -7.69 4.86
C ALA A 226 8.34 -9.00 4.52
N PRO A 227 9.64 -8.94 4.18
CA PRO A 227 10.41 -10.16 3.96
C PRO A 227 10.61 -10.95 5.26
N MET A 228 10.58 -12.26 5.15
CA MET A 228 11.05 -13.17 6.17
C MET A 228 12.57 -13.26 6.06
N HIS A 229 13.29 -12.86 7.09
CA HIS A 229 14.77 -12.86 7.07
C HIS A 229 15.34 -14.22 7.47
N GLY A 230 14.83 -14.80 8.55
CA GLY A 230 15.28 -16.07 9.11
C GLY A 230 14.11 -16.99 9.45
N PRO A 231 14.29 -17.96 10.36
CA PRO A 231 13.24 -18.88 10.77
C PRO A 231 11.98 -18.13 11.21
N ALA A 232 10.83 -18.54 10.66
CA ALA A 232 9.56 -17.88 10.93
C ALA A 232 9.18 -17.98 12.41
N LEU A 233 8.66 -16.89 12.96
CA LEU A 233 8.12 -16.83 14.30
C LEU A 233 6.72 -16.22 14.24
N HIS A 234 5.74 -16.99 14.72
CA HIS A 234 4.36 -16.53 14.79
C HIS A 234 4.22 -15.32 15.74
N PRO A 235 3.49 -14.26 15.39
CA PRO A 235 3.43 -13.06 16.24
C PRO A 235 2.90 -13.33 17.66
N LEU A 236 1.97 -14.27 17.82
CA LEU A 236 1.44 -14.63 19.14
C LEU A 236 2.47 -15.43 19.98
N ALA A 237 3.42 -16.11 19.38
CA ALA A 237 4.48 -16.85 20.08
C ALA A 237 5.37 -15.91 20.92
N LEU A 238 5.49 -14.63 20.52
CA LEU A 238 6.25 -13.62 21.29
C LEU A 238 5.80 -13.51 22.76
N SER A 239 4.56 -13.83 23.07
CA SER A 239 4.06 -13.78 24.46
C SER A 239 4.67 -14.85 25.36
N LEU A 240 5.16 -15.95 24.78
CA LEU A 240 5.80 -17.04 25.50
C LEU A 240 7.33 -16.89 25.59
N LEU A 241 7.87 -15.96 24.82
CA LEU A 241 9.30 -15.70 24.75
C LEU A 241 9.71 -14.54 25.66
N ARG A 242 10.99 -14.52 26.02
CA ARG A 242 11.60 -13.41 26.77
C ARG A 242 12.89 -13.01 26.04
N PRO A 243 12.77 -12.37 24.85
CA PRO A 243 13.94 -11.91 24.12
C PRO A 243 14.68 -10.86 24.97
N ARG A 244 15.99 -10.84 24.88
CA ARG A 244 16.85 -9.80 25.46
C ARG A 244 17.21 -8.73 24.46
N GLN A 245 16.99 -9.03 23.19
CA GLN A 245 17.33 -8.15 22.08
C GLN A 245 16.30 -8.24 20.96
N ALA A 246 15.96 -7.12 20.34
CA ALA A 246 15.11 -7.05 19.17
C ALA A 246 15.79 -6.20 18.07
N ILE A 247 15.72 -6.67 16.82
CA ILE A 247 16.21 -5.94 15.67
C ILE A 247 15.00 -5.60 14.79
N ILE A 248 14.68 -4.32 14.66
CA ILE A 248 13.60 -3.83 13.83
C ILE A 248 14.11 -3.59 12.42
N THR A 249 13.39 -4.11 11.42
CA THR A 249 13.56 -3.76 10.01
C THR A 249 12.24 -3.26 9.44
N GLY A 250 12.27 -2.19 8.65
CA GLY A 250 11.03 -1.57 8.17
C GLY A 250 10.21 -0.95 9.28
N ARG A 251 8.88 -0.95 9.13
CA ARG A 251 7.94 -0.31 10.06
C ARG A 251 6.87 -1.30 10.52
N PRO A 252 7.06 -2.00 11.63
CA PRO A 252 6.08 -2.90 12.20
C PRO A 252 4.92 -2.13 12.85
N THR A 253 3.66 -2.55 12.58
CA THR A 253 2.45 -1.81 12.98
C THR A 253 1.26 -2.70 13.33
N LEU A 254 1.36 -4.05 13.19
CA LEU A 254 0.18 -4.90 13.25
C LEU A 254 -0.09 -5.53 14.63
N HIS A 255 0.95 -5.93 15.36
CA HIS A 255 0.80 -6.86 16.49
C HIS A 255 1.11 -6.22 17.83
N ARG A 256 0.16 -6.32 18.78
CA ARG A 256 0.36 -5.83 20.16
C ARG A 256 1.52 -6.54 20.88
N GLN A 257 1.76 -7.84 20.57
CA GLN A 257 2.87 -8.61 21.12
C GLN A 257 4.23 -8.04 20.72
N VAL A 258 4.34 -7.60 19.45
CA VAL A 258 5.52 -6.90 18.97
C VAL A 258 5.72 -5.59 19.74
N SER A 259 4.67 -4.78 19.87
CA SER A 259 4.73 -3.53 20.64
C SER A 259 5.14 -3.75 22.08
N LYS A 260 4.65 -4.83 22.71
CA LYS A 260 5.06 -5.22 24.07
C LYS A 260 6.55 -5.49 24.19
N VAL A 261 7.11 -6.29 23.26
CA VAL A 261 8.55 -6.60 23.25
C VAL A 261 9.38 -5.33 23.01
N LEU A 262 8.96 -4.48 22.08
CA LEU A 262 9.69 -3.25 21.75
C LEU A 262 9.60 -2.17 22.84
N SER A 263 8.60 -2.23 23.74
CA SER A 263 8.44 -1.32 24.86
C SER A 263 8.99 -1.86 26.20
N ASP A 264 9.46 -3.09 26.20
CA ASP A 264 10.05 -3.70 27.40
C ASP A 264 11.42 -3.08 27.68
N PRO A 265 11.66 -2.45 28.86
CA PRO A 265 12.94 -1.83 29.18
C PRO A 265 14.10 -2.82 29.33
N ASP A 266 13.80 -4.12 29.51
CA ASP A 266 14.80 -5.18 29.60
C ASP A 266 15.23 -5.71 28.21
N VAL A 267 14.64 -5.18 27.12
CA VAL A 267 14.95 -5.56 25.74
C VAL A 267 15.77 -4.48 25.05
N THR A 268 16.97 -4.82 24.62
CA THR A 268 17.81 -3.91 23.80
C THR A 268 17.27 -3.86 22.37
N VAL A 269 16.91 -2.68 21.86
CA VAL A 269 16.28 -2.53 20.55
C VAL A 269 17.20 -1.81 19.57
N PHE A 270 17.43 -2.42 18.41
CA PHE A 270 18.15 -1.84 17.28
C PHE A 270 17.20 -1.63 16.10
N ALA A 271 17.43 -0.59 15.27
CA ALA A 271 16.64 -0.34 14.06
C ALA A 271 17.52 -0.25 12.82
N LEU A 272 17.25 -1.10 11.83
CA LEU A 272 17.92 -1.06 10.53
C LEU A 272 17.00 -0.40 9.48
N THR A 273 17.38 0.77 9.00
CA THR A 273 16.61 1.57 8.04
C THR A 273 17.51 2.28 7.04
N THR A 274 17.05 2.40 5.80
CA THR A 274 17.74 3.18 4.76
C THR A 274 17.25 4.62 4.66
N GLY A 275 16.15 4.96 5.35
CA GLY A 275 15.54 6.28 5.30
C GLY A 275 15.97 7.19 6.45
N PRO A 276 15.59 8.46 6.39
CA PRO A 276 15.94 9.46 7.42
C PRO A 276 15.17 9.28 8.74
N ARG A 277 14.20 8.39 8.78
CA ARG A 277 13.38 8.11 9.99
C ARG A 277 13.46 6.63 10.31
N TRP A 278 13.53 6.32 11.58
CA TRP A 278 13.43 4.95 12.11
C TRP A 278 12.17 4.80 12.97
N PRO A 279 11.60 3.60 13.05
CA PRO A 279 10.49 3.33 13.95
C PRO A 279 10.99 3.22 15.39
N ASP A 280 10.43 4.00 16.29
CA ASP A 280 10.73 3.99 17.71
C ASP A 280 9.54 4.51 18.51
N VAL A 281 8.46 3.73 18.50
CA VAL A 281 7.20 4.12 19.18
C VAL A 281 7.36 4.19 20.70
N SER A 282 8.28 3.40 21.23
CA SER A 282 8.48 3.25 22.68
C SER A 282 9.66 4.05 23.24
N GLY A 283 10.49 4.64 22.37
CA GLY A 283 11.71 5.36 22.78
C GLY A 283 12.83 4.44 23.27
N ASN A 284 12.82 3.16 22.87
CA ASN A 284 13.78 2.14 23.34
C ASN A 284 14.89 1.82 22.33
N VAL A 285 14.91 2.44 21.15
CA VAL A 285 15.95 2.18 20.15
C VAL A 285 17.29 2.77 20.61
N VAL A 286 18.26 1.90 20.88
CA VAL A 286 19.59 2.30 21.36
C VAL A 286 20.60 2.54 20.21
N GLY A 287 20.31 2.02 19.01
CA GLY A 287 21.20 2.20 17.85
C GLY A 287 20.48 2.04 16.53
N THR A 288 20.92 2.81 15.53
CA THR A 288 20.36 2.77 14.17
C THR A 288 21.47 2.63 13.14
N GLY A 289 21.19 1.89 12.07
CA GLY A 289 22.08 1.73 10.93
C GLY A 289 21.32 1.37 9.65
N THR A 290 22.07 1.28 8.56
CA THR A 290 21.48 0.82 7.27
C THR A 290 21.60 -0.68 7.08
N ARG A 291 22.56 -1.32 7.75
CA ARG A 291 22.81 -2.77 7.80
C ARG A 291 23.48 -3.14 9.11
N ALA A 292 23.42 -4.42 9.48
CA ALA A 292 24.17 -4.90 10.62
C ALA A 292 25.56 -5.45 10.20
N ILE A 293 26.53 -5.26 11.08
CA ILE A 293 27.75 -6.06 11.14
C ILE A 293 27.58 -6.96 12.36
N VAL A 294 27.35 -8.24 12.12
CA VAL A 294 27.01 -9.18 13.18
C VAL A 294 28.25 -9.86 13.74
N SER A 295 28.26 -10.07 15.05
CA SER A 295 29.23 -10.87 15.78
C SER A 295 28.53 -11.85 16.72
N GLY A 296 29.22 -12.84 17.25
CA GLY A 296 28.60 -13.88 18.06
C GLY A 296 27.62 -14.77 17.26
N ALA A 297 26.86 -15.58 17.96
CA ALA A 297 25.85 -16.45 17.36
C ALA A 297 24.68 -16.67 18.33
N PRO A 298 23.45 -16.87 17.81
CA PRO A 298 22.31 -17.21 18.65
C PRO A 298 22.53 -18.55 19.37
N ARG A 299 22.07 -18.64 20.61
CA ARG A 299 22.16 -19.89 21.39
C ARG A 299 21.26 -20.97 20.77
N PRO A 300 21.76 -22.21 20.59
CA PRO A 300 20.95 -23.30 20.02
C PRO A 300 19.66 -23.57 20.78
N GLU A 301 19.68 -23.44 22.11
CA GLU A 301 18.53 -23.65 22.98
C GLU A 301 17.46 -22.58 22.71
N TRP A 302 17.87 -21.33 22.49
CA TRP A 302 16.97 -20.25 22.13
C TRP A 302 16.27 -20.53 20.80
N LEU A 303 17.04 -20.92 19.77
CA LEU A 303 16.49 -21.25 18.45
C LEU A 303 15.53 -22.45 18.51
N THR A 304 15.82 -23.44 19.34
CA THR A 304 14.96 -24.59 19.56
C THR A 304 13.66 -24.18 20.24
N HIS A 305 13.75 -23.40 21.31
CA HIS A 305 12.58 -22.88 22.00
C HIS A 305 11.68 -22.02 21.09
N CYS A 306 12.27 -21.14 20.26
CA CYS A 306 11.51 -20.35 19.28
C CYS A 306 10.76 -21.24 18.29
N ARG A 307 11.37 -22.33 17.81
CA ARG A 307 10.71 -23.30 16.90
C ARG A 307 9.53 -24.01 17.56
N GLU A 308 9.69 -24.44 18.80
CA GLU A 308 8.66 -25.13 19.57
C GLU A 308 7.43 -24.24 19.81
N VAL A 309 7.64 -23.01 20.30
CA VAL A 309 6.53 -22.07 20.53
C VAL A 309 5.88 -21.61 19.23
N ASN A 310 6.65 -21.48 18.13
CA ASN A 310 6.12 -21.22 16.81
C ASN A 310 5.19 -22.33 16.32
N ALA A 311 5.64 -23.60 16.42
CA ALA A 311 4.84 -24.76 16.03
C ALA A 311 3.55 -24.85 16.86
N LYS A 312 3.64 -24.62 18.16
CA LYS A 312 2.49 -24.59 19.07
C LYS A 312 1.49 -23.51 18.65
N ALA A 313 1.96 -22.27 18.38
CA ALA A 313 1.08 -21.19 17.98
C ALA A 313 0.31 -21.49 16.68
N HIS A 314 1.00 -22.02 15.66
CA HIS A 314 0.35 -22.43 14.41
C HIS A 314 -0.65 -23.58 14.59
N SER A 315 -0.35 -24.57 15.43
CA SER A 315 -1.29 -25.66 15.72
C SER A 315 -2.56 -25.12 16.38
N VAL A 316 -2.41 -24.32 17.44
CA VAL A 316 -3.55 -23.76 18.18
C VAL A 316 -4.44 -22.92 17.26
N VAL A 317 -3.87 -22.04 16.42
CA VAL A 317 -4.68 -21.23 15.48
C VAL A 317 -5.48 -22.14 14.54
N ARG A 318 -4.86 -23.19 14.00
CA ARG A 318 -5.52 -24.13 13.08
C ARG A 318 -6.63 -24.91 13.77
N ASP A 319 -6.35 -25.41 14.97
CA ASP A 319 -7.27 -26.26 15.75
C ASP A 319 -8.50 -25.43 16.16
N GLU A 320 -8.30 -24.21 16.64
CA GLU A 320 -9.38 -23.29 17.01
C GLU A 320 -10.24 -22.91 15.80
N LEU A 321 -9.64 -22.63 14.64
CA LEU A 321 -10.37 -22.37 13.41
C LEU A 321 -11.20 -23.60 12.97
N THR A 322 -10.66 -24.79 13.09
CA THR A 322 -11.37 -26.04 12.72
C THR A 322 -12.56 -26.30 13.64
N GLN A 323 -12.46 -25.92 14.90
CA GLN A 323 -13.50 -26.16 15.91
C GLN A 323 -14.55 -25.03 15.96
N HIS A 324 -14.24 -23.84 15.44
CA HIS A 324 -15.13 -22.69 15.51
C HIS A 324 -16.35 -22.90 14.58
N PRO A 325 -17.59 -22.78 15.13
CA PRO A 325 -18.80 -23.20 14.40
C PRO A 325 -19.20 -22.24 13.27
N LYS A 326 -18.65 -21.04 13.25
CA LYS A 326 -19.06 -19.99 12.32
C LYS A 326 -17.91 -19.47 11.49
N PRO A 327 -18.11 -19.17 10.19
CA PRO A 327 -17.06 -18.60 9.37
C PRO A 327 -16.73 -17.17 9.82
N THR A 328 -15.44 -16.88 9.89
CA THR A 328 -14.91 -15.55 10.23
C THR A 328 -13.90 -15.08 9.19
N GLY A 329 -13.45 -13.83 9.27
CA GLY A 329 -12.38 -13.32 8.42
C GLY A 329 -11.10 -14.16 8.46
N LEU A 330 -10.77 -14.79 9.62
CA LEU A 330 -9.61 -15.68 9.72
C LEU A 330 -9.76 -16.93 8.84
N HIS A 331 -10.95 -17.51 8.74
CA HIS A 331 -11.21 -18.66 7.85
C HIS A 331 -11.02 -18.27 6.39
N VAL A 332 -11.55 -17.10 5.99
CA VAL A 332 -11.39 -16.58 4.63
C VAL A 332 -9.91 -16.33 4.33
N ALA A 333 -9.18 -15.71 5.27
CA ALA A 333 -7.75 -15.46 5.12
C ALA A 333 -6.96 -16.77 4.98
N ALA A 334 -7.27 -17.81 5.78
CA ALA A 334 -6.61 -19.10 5.68
C ALA A 334 -6.79 -19.72 4.28
N VAL A 335 -8.02 -19.73 3.76
CA VAL A 335 -8.30 -20.25 2.42
C VAL A 335 -7.58 -19.46 1.33
N VAL A 336 -7.60 -18.13 1.41
CA VAL A 336 -6.91 -17.26 0.44
C VAL A 336 -5.40 -17.51 0.47
N MET A 337 -4.78 -17.57 1.67
CA MET A 337 -3.35 -17.80 1.81
C MET A 337 -2.93 -19.18 1.28
N ASP A 338 -3.75 -20.21 1.49
CA ASP A 338 -3.51 -21.57 0.97
C ASP A 338 -3.65 -21.65 -0.56
N ALA A 339 -4.53 -20.84 -1.15
CA ALA A 339 -4.79 -20.81 -2.59
C ALA A 339 -3.71 -20.08 -3.41
N LEU A 340 -2.74 -19.44 -2.76
CA LEU A 340 -1.66 -18.71 -3.45
C LEU A 340 -0.61 -19.67 -4.02
N HIS A 341 -0.07 -19.29 -5.18
CA HIS A 341 1.02 -19.99 -5.86
C HIS A 341 2.14 -19.00 -6.22
N GLU A 342 3.31 -19.54 -6.51
CA GLU A 342 4.43 -18.75 -7.04
C GLU A 342 3.99 -17.94 -8.27
N GLY A 343 4.37 -16.67 -8.31
CA GLY A 343 3.99 -15.73 -9.36
C GLY A 343 2.65 -15.03 -9.13
N ASP A 344 1.87 -15.40 -8.12
CA ASP A 344 0.67 -14.66 -7.73
C ASP A 344 1.01 -13.36 -6.99
N GLN A 345 0.09 -12.41 -7.05
CA GLN A 345 0.11 -11.18 -6.27
C GLN A 345 -1.10 -11.17 -5.32
N LEU A 346 -0.86 -10.91 -4.04
CA LEU A 346 -1.89 -10.73 -3.03
C LEU A 346 -1.93 -9.28 -2.58
N LEU A 347 -3.09 -8.65 -2.60
CA LEU A 347 -3.32 -7.37 -1.94
C LEU A 347 -4.20 -7.59 -0.70
N LEU A 348 -3.72 -7.14 0.44
CA LEU A 348 -4.43 -7.23 1.71
C LEU A 348 -4.99 -5.86 2.10
N GLY A 349 -6.29 -5.80 2.35
CA GLY A 349 -6.95 -4.62 2.92
C GLY A 349 -6.43 -4.32 4.33
N ALA A 350 -6.46 -3.06 4.70
CA ALA A 350 -6.26 -2.64 6.08
C ALA A 350 -7.32 -3.26 7.01
N SER A 351 -7.26 -2.99 8.31
CA SER A 351 -8.16 -3.56 9.32
C SER A 351 -7.89 -5.05 9.58
N ASN A 352 -8.91 -5.92 9.60
CA ASN A 352 -8.77 -7.36 9.87
C ASN A 352 -8.01 -8.12 8.78
N PRO A 353 -8.25 -7.98 7.48
CA PRO A 353 -7.68 -8.84 6.45
C PRO A 353 -6.16 -9.01 6.54
N VAL A 354 -5.41 -7.93 6.73
CA VAL A 354 -3.94 -8.00 6.87
C VAL A 354 -3.50 -8.63 8.19
N ARG A 355 -4.30 -8.50 9.25
CA ARG A 355 -4.03 -9.12 10.56
C ARG A 355 -4.35 -10.60 10.53
N ASP A 356 -5.46 -10.96 9.94
CA ASP A 356 -5.92 -12.34 9.79
C ASP A 356 -4.90 -13.13 8.95
N ALA A 357 -4.47 -12.57 7.83
CA ALA A 357 -3.42 -13.17 7.02
C ALA A 357 -2.13 -13.42 7.83
N ALA A 358 -1.72 -12.45 8.67
CA ALA A 358 -0.53 -12.59 9.52
C ALA A 358 -0.67 -13.67 10.61
N LEU A 359 -1.89 -14.00 11.02
CA LEU A 359 -2.14 -15.02 12.06
C LEU A 359 -2.29 -16.44 11.48
N VAL A 360 -2.73 -16.58 10.23
CA VAL A 360 -3.03 -17.91 9.68
C VAL A 360 -1.87 -18.52 8.94
N ALA A 361 -1.07 -17.74 8.23
CA ALA A 361 0.07 -18.26 7.48
C ALA A 361 1.07 -17.16 7.09
N HIS A 362 2.30 -17.57 6.77
CA HIS A 362 3.23 -16.70 6.04
C HIS A 362 3.01 -16.84 4.53
N PRO A 363 3.21 -15.76 3.76
CA PRO A 363 3.14 -15.83 2.31
C PRO A 363 4.11 -16.88 1.76
N LYS A 364 3.66 -17.64 0.76
CA LYS A 364 4.51 -18.63 0.08
C LYS A 364 5.65 -17.92 -0.69
N PRO A 365 6.81 -18.57 -0.84
CA PRO A 365 7.88 -18.05 -1.68
C PRO A 365 7.38 -17.71 -3.09
N GLY A 366 7.87 -16.61 -3.66
CA GLY A 366 7.48 -16.15 -4.99
C GLY A 366 6.12 -15.43 -5.09
N VAL A 367 5.37 -15.31 -3.98
CA VAL A 367 4.14 -14.50 -3.90
C VAL A 367 4.51 -13.08 -3.52
N LYS A 368 4.02 -12.11 -4.29
CA LYS A 368 4.16 -10.68 -3.97
C LYS A 368 2.99 -10.21 -3.13
N VAL A 369 3.23 -9.80 -1.89
CA VAL A 369 2.18 -9.29 -1.00
C VAL A 369 2.23 -7.76 -0.92
N LEU A 370 1.08 -7.14 -1.15
CA LEU A 370 0.85 -5.70 -1.14
C LEU A 370 -0.21 -5.33 -0.10
N SER A 371 -0.13 -4.13 0.42
CA SER A 371 -1.16 -3.53 1.28
C SER A 371 -0.89 -2.03 1.42
N ASN A 372 -1.91 -1.20 1.57
CA ASN A 372 -1.77 0.21 1.90
C ASN A 372 -1.36 0.33 3.38
N ARG A 373 -0.03 0.32 3.63
CA ARG A 373 0.54 0.35 4.99
C ARG A 373 1.14 1.70 5.36
N GLY A 374 1.08 2.69 4.47
CA GLY A 374 1.55 4.04 4.73
C GLY A 374 0.85 4.65 5.93
N VAL A 375 -0.45 4.79 5.87
CA VAL A 375 -1.31 5.26 6.96
C VAL A 375 -2.39 4.22 7.33
N ALA A 376 -2.43 3.10 6.63
CA ALA A 376 -3.29 1.96 6.89
C ALA A 376 -4.80 2.30 6.90
N GLY A 377 -5.22 3.27 6.08
CA GLY A 377 -6.62 3.59 5.83
C GLY A 377 -7.30 2.53 4.98
N ILE A 378 -8.63 2.53 4.97
CA ILE A 378 -9.43 1.70 4.07
C ILE A 378 -9.63 2.36 2.71
N ASP A 379 -9.23 3.63 2.59
CA ASP A 379 -9.35 4.45 1.38
C ASP A 379 -8.66 3.79 0.19
N GLY A 380 -9.29 3.87 -0.99
CA GLY A 380 -8.68 3.55 -2.26
C GLY A 380 -8.14 2.12 -2.41
N THR A 381 -8.55 1.20 -1.56
CA THR A 381 -8.00 -0.18 -1.57
C THR A 381 -8.41 -0.94 -2.83
N VAL A 382 -9.64 -0.79 -3.31
CA VAL A 382 -10.11 -1.39 -4.58
C VAL A 382 -9.34 -0.79 -5.76
N SER A 383 -9.17 0.53 -5.77
CA SER A 383 -8.40 1.25 -6.79
C SER A 383 -6.94 0.80 -6.80
N THR A 384 -6.32 0.61 -5.63
CA THR A 384 -4.97 0.06 -5.50
C THR A 384 -4.89 -1.37 -6.06
N ALA A 385 -5.90 -2.22 -5.79
CA ALA A 385 -5.96 -3.57 -6.33
C ALA A 385 -6.04 -3.58 -7.86
N VAL A 386 -6.89 -2.72 -8.44
CA VAL A 386 -6.99 -2.55 -9.89
C VAL A 386 -5.65 -2.10 -10.48
N GLY A 387 -5.00 -1.08 -9.89
CA GLY A 387 -3.71 -0.58 -10.36
C GLY A 387 -2.60 -1.62 -10.25
N ALA A 388 -2.56 -2.35 -9.16
CA ALA A 388 -1.59 -3.42 -8.94
C ALA A 388 -1.76 -4.56 -9.96
N ALA A 389 -2.99 -4.98 -10.22
CA ALA A 389 -3.31 -6.02 -11.21
C ALA A 389 -3.00 -5.59 -12.64
N LEU A 390 -3.20 -4.31 -13.00
CA LEU A 390 -2.83 -3.77 -14.31
C LEU A 390 -1.32 -3.81 -14.59
N SER A 391 -0.50 -3.83 -13.56
CA SER A 391 0.98 -3.85 -13.65
C SER A 391 1.57 -5.23 -13.41
N HIS A 392 0.75 -6.22 -13.08
CA HIS A 392 1.20 -7.58 -12.77
C HIS A 392 0.83 -8.54 -13.91
N PRO A 393 1.77 -9.35 -14.42
CA PRO A 393 1.47 -10.27 -15.51
C PRO A 393 0.71 -11.54 -15.08
N GLY A 394 0.72 -11.85 -13.77
CA GLY A 394 0.07 -13.02 -13.19
C GLY A 394 -1.28 -12.67 -12.53
N ARG A 395 -1.82 -13.65 -11.82
CA ARG A 395 -3.05 -13.49 -11.05
C ARG A 395 -2.86 -12.52 -9.88
N THR A 396 -3.84 -11.66 -9.67
CA THR A 396 -3.93 -10.81 -8.46
C THR A 396 -5.18 -11.20 -7.67
N ILE A 397 -5.01 -11.47 -6.39
CA ILE A 397 -6.10 -11.65 -5.42
C ILE A 397 -6.07 -10.46 -4.46
N ALA A 398 -7.21 -9.83 -4.22
CA ALA A 398 -7.37 -8.82 -3.18
C ALA A 398 -8.29 -9.37 -2.08
N LEU A 399 -7.81 -9.48 -0.84
CA LEU A 399 -8.61 -9.84 0.32
C LEU A 399 -8.92 -8.58 1.11
N ILE A 400 -10.18 -8.20 1.19
CA ILE A 400 -10.66 -6.96 1.82
C ILE A 400 -11.93 -7.21 2.64
N GLY A 401 -12.24 -6.31 3.56
CA GLY A 401 -13.54 -6.30 4.24
C GLY A 401 -14.60 -5.54 3.43
N ASP A 402 -15.85 -5.72 3.80
CA ASP A 402 -17.03 -5.09 3.21
C ASP A 402 -16.98 -3.55 3.29
N LEU A 403 -16.68 -2.97 4.45
CA LEU A 403 -16.55 -1.52 4.59
C LEU A 403 -15.41 -0.96 3.71
N THR A 404 -14.32 -1.70 3.56
CA THR A 404 -13.24 -1.32 2.65
C THR A 404 -13.70 -1.34 1.19
N PHE A 405 -14.47 -2.37 0.81
CA PHE A 405 -15.05 -2.49 -0.53
C PHE A 405 -16.03 -1.35 -0.82
N LEU A 406 -16.95 -1.07 0.11
CA LEU A 406 -17.94 0.01 -0.01
C LEU A 406 -17.29 1.38 -0.06
N HIS A 407 -16.25 1.62 0.76
CA HIS A 407 -15.56 2.90 0.81
C HIS A 407 -14.89 3.30 -0.52
N ASP A 408 -14.47 2.32 -1.32
CA ASP A 408 -13.78 2.55 -2.60
C ASP A 408 -14.44 1.80 -3.78
N ALA A 409 -15.74 1.55 -3.72
CA ALA A 409 -16.49 0.89 -4.80
C ALA A 409 -16.35 1.65 -6.13
N SER A 410 -16.18 2.99 -6.09
CA SER A 410 -15.92 3.80 -7.29
C SER A 410 -14.61 3.46 -8.01
N GLY A 411 -13.68 2.74 -7.37
CA GLY A 411 -12.50 2.16 -8.00
C GLY A 411 -12.81 1.15 -9.12
N LEU A 412 -14.03 0.59 -9.11
CA LEU A 412 -14.55 -0.30 -10.17
C LEU A 412 -15.12 0.46 -11.38
N LEU A 413 -15.24 1.79 -11.31
CA LEU A 413 -15.69 2.60 -12.43
C LEU A 413 -14.59 2.72 -13.48
N ILE A 414 -14.58 1.81 -14.42
CA ILE A 414 -13.63 1.73 -15.53
C ILE A 414 -14.39 1.90 -16.84
N GLY A 415 -14.07 2.94 -17.60
CA GLY A 415 -14.70 3.23 -18.88
C GLY A 415 -14.59 2.06 -19.88
N PRO A 416 -15.49 1.98 -20.87
CA PRO A 416 -15.51 0.83 -21.79
C PRO A 416 -14.27 0.71 -22.67
N GLY A 417 -13.55 1.82 -22.94
CA GLY A 417 -12.31 1.84 -23.71
C GLY A 417 -11.03 1.77 -22.89
N GLU A 418 -11.16 1.72 -21.55
CA GLU A 418 -10.02 1.77 -20.66
C GLU A 418 -9.37 0.40 -20.42
N PRO A 419 -8.04 0.36 -20.21
CA PRO A 419 -7.37 -0.87 -19.83
C PRO A 419 -7.95 -1.48 -18.55
N ARG A 420 -8.21 -2.79 -18.60
CA ARG A 420 -8.73 -3.58 -17.48
C ARG A 420 -7.71 -4.63 -17.04
N PRO A 421 -7.65 -4.96 -15.73
CA PRO A 421 -6.90 -6.13 -15.27
C PRO A 421 -7.28 -7.40 -16.03
N ALA A 422 -6.27 -8.20 -16.36
CA ALA A 422 -6.48 -9.47 -17.04
C ALA A 422 -6.99 -10.58 -16.09
N ASP A 423 -6.58 -10.54 -14.81
CA ASP A 423 -6.95 -11.53 -13.80
C ASP A 423 -6.88 -10.87 -12.40
N LEU A 424 -8.02 -10.33 -11.95
CA LEU A 424 -8.19 -9.76 -10.62
C LEU A 424 -9.41 -10.37 -9.94
N THR A 425 -9.19 -11.10 -8.87
CA THR A 425 -10.25 -11.59 -7.98
C THR A 425 -10.25 -10.78 -6.69
N ILE A 426 -11.35 -10.10 -6.40
CA ILE A 426 -11.56 -9.39 -5.13
C ILE A 426 -12.40 -10.31 -4.22
N VAL A 427 -11.81 -10.76 -3.13
CA VAL A 427 -12.49 -11.55 -2.09
C VAL A 427 -12.90 -10.58 -1.00
N VAL A 428 -14.21 -10.46 -0.80
CA VAL A 428 -14.81 -9.63 0.24
C VAL A 428 -15.24 -10.51 1.39
N ALA A 429 -14.55 -10.42 2.52
CA ALA A 429 -15.02 -10.99 3.78
C ALA A 429 -16.07 -10.03 4.35
N ASN A 430 -17.34 -10.39 4.20
CA ASN A 430 -18.48 -9.55 4.56
C ASN A 430 -19.06 -9.97 5.90
N ASP A 431 -18.78 -9.18 6.94
CA ASP A 431 -19.34 -9.36 8.30
C ASP A 431 -20.40 -8.28 8.64
N ASP A 432 -20.90 -7.59 7.61
CA ASP A 432 -21.88 -6.50 7.69
C ASP A 432 -21.42 -5.40 8.67
N GLY A 433 -20.16 -5.00 8.57
CA GLY A 433 -19.69 -3.84 9.33
C GLY A 433 -18.25 -3.84 9.84
N GLY A 434 -18.07 -3.24 11.02
CA GLY A 434 -16.79 -2.95 11.63
C GLY A 434 -16.26 -4.05 12.55
N GLY A 435 -16.11 -5.30 12.08
CA GLY A 435 -15.68 -6.44 12.89
C GLY A 435 -14.36 -6.24 13.66
N ILE A 436 -13.46 -5.38 13.18
CA ILE A 436 -12.23 -5.09 13.94
C ILE A 436 -12.51 -4.50 15.32
N PHE A 437 -13.58 -3.72 15.47
CA PHE A 437 -13.90 -3.06 16.72
C PHE A 437 -14.34 -4.03 17.82
N GLU A 438 -14.82 -5.24 17.45
CA GLU A 438 -15.06 -6.34 18.37
C GLU A 438 -13.78 -6.74 19.15
N LEU A 439 -12.63 -6.64 18.51
CA LEU A 439 -11.34 -7.05 19.07
C LEU A 439 -10.66 -5.95 19.89
N LEU A 440 -11.21 -4.74 19.88
CA LEU A 440 -10.69 -3.58 20.58
C LEU A 440 -11.46 -3.32 21.89
N GLU A 441 -11.07 -2.30 22.62
CA GLU A 441 -11.63 -1.95 23.92
C GLU A 441 -13.13 -1.62 23.83
N GLN A 442 -13.57 -0.97 22.75
CA GLN A 442 -14.98 -0.63 22.52
C GLN A 442 -15.89 -1.83 22.22
N GLY A 443 -15.34 -2.99 21.87
CA GLY A 443 -16.10 -4.25 21.74
C GLY A 443 -16.31 -4.98 23.08
N ASP A 444 -15.97 -4.36 24.21
CA ASP A 444 -16.26 -4.94 25.52
C ASP A 444 -17.78 -4.99 25.76
N PRO A 445 -18.34 -6.10 26.32
CA PRO A 445 -19.77 -6.27 26.53
C PRO A 445 -20.46 -5.12 27.29
N GLN A 446 -19.75 -4.39 28.13
CA GLN A 446 -20.30 -3.22 28.82
C GLN A 446 -20.77 -2.11 27.87
N TYR A 447 -20.25 -2.07 26.63
CA TYR A 447 -20.59 -1.08 25.61
C TYR A 447 -21.59 -1.61 24.55
N ALA A 448 -22.09 -2.85 24.68
CA ALA A 448 -22.97 -3.51 23.71
C ALA A 448 -24.18 -2.66 23.28
N GLY A 449 -24.74 -1.86 24.20
CA GLY A 449 -25.90 -1.01 23.92
C GLY A 449 -25.68 0.10 22.88
N VAL A 450 -24.41 0.46 22.60
CA VAL A 450 -24.06 1.50 21.62
C VAL A 450 -23.18 0.96 20.49
N PHE A 451 -22.63 -0.24 20.66
CA PHE A 451 -21.61 -0.82 19.79
C PHE A 451 -22.06 -0.92 18.34
N GLU A 452 -23.20 -1.57 18.11
CA GLU A 452 -23.70 -1.83 16.74
C GLU A 452 -23.89 -0.55 15.93
N ARG A 453 -24.45 0.50 16.56
CA ARG A 453 -24.72 1.76 15.85
C ARG A 453 -23.44 2.57 15.59
N VAL A 454 -22.48 2.57 16.53
CA VAL A 454 -21.35 3.53 16.51
C VAL A 454 -20.08 2.90 15.94
N PHE A 455 -19.88 1.61 16.14
CA PHE A 455 -18.67 0.89 15.75
C PHE A 455 -18.95 -0.27 14.80
N GLY A 456 -19.97 -1.09 15.08
CA GLY A 456 -20.41 -2.16 14.20
C GLY A 456 -20.88 -1.64 12.86
N THR A 457 -21.64 -0.54 12.88
CA THR A 457 -22.13 0.17 11.67
C THR A 457 -22.64 -0.77 10.56
N PRO A 458 -23.62 -1.66 10.87
CA PRO A 458 -24.16 -2.56 9.88
C PRO A 458 -24.73 -1.77 8.70
N HIS A 459 -24.40 -2.16 7.49
CA HIS A 459 -24.75 -1.40 6.30
C HIS A 459 -25.91 -2.03 5.49
N GLY A 460 -26.15 -3.34 5.58
CA GLY A 460 -27.22 -4.04 4.88
C GLY A 460 -27.20 -3.87 3.36
N MET A 461 -26.03 -3.59 2.76
CA MET A 461 -25.91 -3.33 1.32
C MET A 461 -25.90 -4.61 0.51
N ASP A 462 -26.60 -4.60 -0.62
CA ASP A 462 -26.53 -5.64 -1.63
C ASP A 462 -25.29 -5.42 -2.52
N LEU A 463 -24.22 -6.17 -2.25
CA LEU A 463 -22.97 -6.07 -3.00
C LEU A 463 -23.12 -6.60 -4.43
N ALA A 464 -24.04 -7.53 -4.68
CA ALA A 464 -24.33 -8.03 -6.02
C ALA A 464 -24.94 -6.92 -6.90
N ALA A 465 -25.91 -6.19 -6.38
CA ALA A 465 -26.51 -5.04 -7.07
C ALA A 465 -25.47 -3.93 -7.32
N LEU A 466 -24.59 -3.67 -6.35
CA LEU A 466 -23.49 -2.70 -6.51
C LEU A 466 -22.51 -3.12 -7.61
N CYS A 467 -22.07 -4.37 -7.62
CA CYS A 467 -21.20 -4.92 -8.66
C CYS A 467 -21.86 -4.88 -10.04
N ALA A 468 -23.15 -5.19 -10.13
CA ALA A 468 -23.92 -5.13 -11.37
C ALA A 468 -23.97 -3.71 -11.95
N ALA A 469 -24.09 -2.67 -11.11
CA ALA A 469 -24.04 -1.27 -11.54
C ALA A 469 -22.71 -0.93 -12.22
N TYR A 470 -21.58 -1.50 -11.78
CA TYR A 470 -20.26 -1.37 -12.40
C TYR A 470 -19.97 -2.40 -13.49
N ARG A 471 -20.91 -3.30 -13.79
CA ARG A 471 -20.75 -4.41 -14.75
C ARG A 471 -19.59 -5.34 -14.39
N ILE A 472 -19.43 -5.60 -13.10
CA ILE A 472 -18.43 -6.53 -12.56
C ILE A 472 -19.14 -7.83 -12.16
N PRO A 473 -18.67 -9.00 -12.63
CA PRO A 473 -19.15 -10.30 -12.16
C PRO A 473 -19.03 -10.43 -10.64
N HIS A 474 -20.12 -10.83 -10.00
CA HIS A 474 -20.19 -11.06 -8.57
C HIS A 474 -20.72 -12.45 -8.28
N ARG A 475 -20.19 -13.10 -7.26
CA ARG A 475 -20.71 -14.36 -6.74
C ARG A 475 -20.61 -14.37 -5.23
N GLN A 476 -21.70 -14.68 -4.56
CA GLN A 476 -21.69 -15.06 -3.15
C GLN A 476 -21.24 -16.52 -3.04
N VAL A 477 -20.27 -16.79 -2.18
CA VAL A 477 -19.58 -18.08 -2.08
C VAL A 477 -19.58 -18.54 -0.63
N ASP A 478 -19.96 -19.79 -0.41
CA ASP A 478 -19.78 -20.40 0.90
C ASP A 478 -18.29 -20.59 1.22
N PRO A 479 -17.86 -20.41 2.48
CA PRO A 479 -16.46 -20.54 2.86
C PRO A 479 -15.81 -21.86 2.42
N GLY A 480 -16.56 -22.96 2.43
CA GLY A 480 -16.10 -24.26 1.97
C GLY A 480 -15.87 -24.37 0.46
N GLU A 481 -16.52 -23.53 -0.33
CA GLU A 481 -16.38 -23.50 -1.80
C GLU A 481 -15.31 -22.50 -2.27
N LEU A 482 -14.91 -21.56 -1.43
CA LEU A 482 -13.99 -20.49 -1.79
C LEU A 482 -12.68 -21.02 -2.40
N ALA A 483 -12.13 -22.11 -1.85
CA ALA A 483 -10.92 -22.72 -2.39
C ALA A 483 -11.09 -23.23 -3.84
N ALA A 484 -12.27 -23.76 -4.18
CA ALA A 484 -12.59 -24.20 -5.53
C ALA A 484 -12.72 -23.01 -6.48
N GLU A 485 -13.43 -21.96 -6.05
CA GLU A 485 -13.58 -20.73 -6.81
C GLU A 485 -12.23 -20.04 -7.08
N LEU A 486 -11.32 -19.99 -6.11
CA LEU A 486 -10.00 -19.41 -6.29
C LEU A 486 -9.10 -20.21 -7.25
N ARG A 487 -9.39 -21.49 -7.50
CA ARG A 487 -8.70 -22.27 -8.55
C ARG A 487 -9.20 -21.95 -9.96
N CYS A 488 -10.44 -21.48 -10.08
CA CYS A 488 -10.97 -21.06 -11.38
C CYS A 488 -10.33 -19.74 -11.78
N ARG A 489 -9.73 -19.70 -12.98
CA ARG A 489 -9.14 -18.48 -13.55
C ARG A 489 -10.14 -17.88 -14.53
N ASP A 490 -10.84 -16.85 -14.10
CA ASP A 490 -11.69 -16.05 -14.96
C ASP A 490 -10.90 -14.83 -15.48
N GLN A 491 -11.15 -14.47 -16.72
CA GLN A 491 -10.54 -13.28 -17.28
C GLN A 491 -11.24 -12.01 -16.77
N GLY A 492 -10.46 -10.98 -16.47
CA GLY A 492 -10.97 -9.69 -16.07
C GLY A 492 -11.03 -9.50 -14.55
N ILE A 493 -12.01 -8.74 -14.10
CA ILE A 493 -12.26 -8.46 -12.69
C ILE A 493 -13.49 -9.24 -12.25
N ARG A 494 -13.42 -9.90 -11.11
CA ARG A 494 -14.57 -10.51 -10.44
C ARG A 494 -14.54 -10.26 -8.94
N VAL A 495 -15.70 -10.32 -8.30
CA VAL A 495 -15.88 -10.22 -6.86
C VAL A 495 -16.46 -11.52 -6.32
N LEU A 496 -15.79 -12.09 -5.32
CA LEU A 496 -16.27 -13.23 -4.54
C LEU A 496 -16.60 -12.70 -3.14
N GLU A 497 -17.87 -12.71 -2.80
CA GLU A 497 -18.35 -12.31 -1.48
C GLU A 497 -18.50 -13.54 -0.59
N VAL A 498 -17.88 -13.51 0.57
CA VAL A 498 -17.97 -14.56 1.58
C VAL A 498 -18.64 -13.98 2.82
N ALA A 499 -19.82 -14.45 3.13
CA ALA A 499 -20.51 -14.05 4.36
C ALA A 499 -19.74 -14.60 5.56
N THR A 500 -19.44 -13.72 6.49
CA THR A 500 -18.72 -14.03 7.73
C THR A 500 -19.46 -13.46 8.93
N GLU A 501 -19.14 -13.93 10.12
CA GLU A 501 -19.74 -13.41 11.34
C GLU A 501 -18.71 -12.73 12.23
N ARG A 502 -19.04 -11.51 12.69
CA ARG A 502 -18.23 -10.80 13.68
C ARG A 502 -18.59 -11.16 15.13
N SER A 503 -19.82 -11.62 15.37
CA SER A 503 -20.21 -12.13 16.66
C SER A 503 -19.39 -13.37 17.00
N GLY A 504 -18.69 -13.36 18.16
CA GLY A 504 -17.79 -14.46 18.52
C GLY A 504 -16.33 -14.28 18.12
N LEU A 505 -15.96 -13.23 17.35
CA LEU A 505 -14.55 -12.95 17.03
C LEU A 505 -13.70 -12.78 18.29
N ARG A 506 -14.21 -12.08 19.29
CA ARG A 506 -13.52 -11.87 20.59
C ARG A 506 -13.29 -13.20 21.30
N GLU A 507 -14.28 -14.09 21.30
CA GLU A 507 -14.20 -15.42 21.91
C GLU A 507 -13.19 -16.30 21.17
N LEU A 508 -13.23 -16.35 19.85
CA LEU A 508 -12.26 -17.07 19.03
C LEU A 508 -10.82 -16.59 19.31
N HIS A 509 -10.58 -15.29 19.28
CA HIS A 509 -9.26 -14.75 19.58
C HIS A 509 -8.83 -14.98 21.03
N ALA A 510 -9.77 -15.04 21.98
CA ALA A 510 -9.48 -15.40 23.39
C ALA A 510 -9.11 -16.88 23.51
N ALA A 511 -9.84 -17.78 22.82
CA ALA A 511 -9.53 -19.21 22.79
C ALA A 511 -8.14 -19.45 22.18
N VAL A 512 -7.81 -18.82 21.06
CA VAL A 512 -6.48 -18.89 20.46
C VAL A 512 -5.39 -18.45 21.44
N ARG A 513 -5.58 -17.32 22.14
CA ARG A 513 -4.61 -16.85 23.14
C ARG A 513 -4.47 -17.83 24.31
N ALA A 514 -5.58 -18.33 24.84
CA ALA A 514 -5.58 -19.28 25.94
C ALA A 514 -4.89 -20.60 25.56
N GLY A 515 -5.16 -21.13 24.37
CA GLY A 515 -4.52 -22.34 23.86
C GLY A 515 -3.01 -22.20 23.68
N ILE A 516 -2.53 -21.01 23.31
CA ILE A 516 -1.10 -20.71 23.25
C ILE A 516 -0.51 -20.60 24.67
N GLY A 517 -1.28 -20.21 25.68
CA GLY A 517 -0.86 -20.02 27.07
C GLY A 517 -0.62 -18.56 27.45
N GLN A 518 -1.42 -17.65 26.87
CA GLN A 518 -1.43 -16.21 27.18
C GLN A 518 -2.47 -15.86 28.22
#